data_84e618d799dfc2303f14982e10719d5a
#
_entry.id   84e618d799dfc2303f14982e10719d5a
#
_cell.length_a   1.000
_cell.length_b   1.000
_cell.length_c   1.000
_cell.angle_alpha   90.00
_cell.angle_beta   90.00
_cell.angle_gamma   90.00
#
_symmetry.space_group_name_H-M   'P 1'
#
loop_
_entity.id
_entity.type
_entity.pdbx_description
1 polymer ?
#
loop_
_entity_poly.entity_id
_entity_poly.type
_entity_poly.pdbx_seq_one_letter_code
_entity_poly.pdbx_strand_id
1 'polypeptide(L)'
;MPCSTGYATPTSGTYYLKKYAGWEWKGLFGDVYGQYTTQVTGNILLHSVPYTRKYDKSSLEYWEYDKLGTAASMGCIRLNVANARWIFYNCEAGTPVTFYMDSNPGPLGKPASQKISSQTEYRGWDPTDPDPKNPWNNYNKPTPPKEDEKNIIENAIPDNNEIENDVNGVEDNIIENDIGELENNVVENDINEVENNTIQ
;
A
#
# COMPACT_ATOMS: atom_id res chain seq x y z
N MET A 1 -0.79 11.07 -1.19
CA MET A 1 0.48 10.44 -0.76
C MET A 1 1.00 11.19 0.45
N PRO A 2 1.15 10.60 1.63
CA PRO A 2 1.84 11.25 2.73
C PRO A 2 3.32 11.44 2.36
N CYS A 3 3.86 12.63 2.62
CA CYS A 3 5.26 12.93 2.37
C CYS A 3 5.85 13.80 3.49
N SER A 4 7.16 13.79 3.62
CA SER A 4 7.91 14.70 4.47
C SER A 4 8.72 15.65 3.62
N THR A 5 8.61 16.92 3.91
CA THR A 5 9.42 18.01 3.34
C THR A 5 10.46 18.48 4.35
N GLY A 6 11.24 19.50 4.03
CA GLY A 6 12.25 20.04 4.92
C GLY A 6 12.44 21.53 4.76
N TYR A 7 13.37 22.10 5.53
CA TYR A 7 13.60 23.55 5.59
C TYR A 7 14.07 24.14 4.26
N ALA A 8 14.77 23.36 3.41
CA ALA A 8 15.21 23.81 2.09
C ALA A 8 14.28 23.35 0.95
N THR A 9 13.16 22.69 1.26
CA THR A 9 12.12 22.40 0.25
C THR A 9 11.52 23.71 -0.25
N PRO A 10 11.39 23.95 -1.57
CA PRO A 10 10.71 25.13 -2.08
C PRO A 10 9.30 25.27 -1.49
N THR A 11 8.94 26.50 -1.12
CA THR A 11 7.62 26.81 -0.57
C THR A 11 6.64 27.33 -1.63
N SER A 12 7.13 27.59 -2.84
CA SER A 12 6.33 28.05 -3.98
C SER A 12 7.02 27.76 -5.31
N GLY A 13 6.25 27.83 -6.38
CA GLY A 13 6.74 27.69 -7.75
C GLY A 13 6.56 26.28 -8.34
N THR A 14 6.67 26.23 -9.67
CA THR A 14 6.57 24.98 -10.42
C THR A 14 7.93 24.60 -10.99
N TYR A 15 8.34 23.39 -10.74
CA TYR A 15 9.56 22.76 -11.22
C TYR A 15 9.19 21.55 -12.07
N TYR A 16 10.16 20.98 -12.77
CA TYR A 16 9.89 19.87 -13.69
C TYR A 16 10.84 18.71 -13.43
N LEU A 17 10.32 17.51 -13.36
CA LEU A 17 11.13 16.31 -13.14
C LEU A 17 12.21 16.19 -14.21
N LYS A 18 13.43 15.77 -13.81
CA LYS A 18 14.57 15.64 -14.70
C LYS A 18 14.65 14.24 -15.30
N LYS A 19 14.73 14.15 -16.64
CA LYS A 19 14.69 12.89 -17.38
C LYS A 19 15.84 11.93 -17.05
N TYR A 20 17.00 12.45 -16.75
CA TYR A 20 18.21 11.65 -16.56
C TYR A 20 18.67 11.56 -15.11
N ALA A 21 17.82 11.94 -14.20
CA ALA A 21 18.14 12.03 -12.78
C ALA A 21 17.21 11.17 -11.91
N GLY A 22 16.98 9.92 -12.39
CA GLY A 22 16.28 8.88 -11.64
C GLY A 22 17.22 7.73 -11.28
N TRP A 23 17.17 7.27 -10.05
CA TRP A 23 17.99 6.17 -9.55
C TRP A 23 17.13 5.23 -8.70
N GLU A 24 17.19 3.93 -8.96
CA GLU A 24 16.52 2.96 -8.09
C GLU A 24 17.12 2.96 -6.68
N TRP A 25 18.44 3.17 -6.58
CA TRP A 25 19.14 3.41 -5.32
C TRP A 25 20.14 4.54 -5.47
N LYS A 26 20.05 5.54 -4.61
CA LYS A 26 20.94 6.70 -4.59
C LYS A 26 21.48 6.94 -3.18
N GLY A 27 22.80 7.20 -3.07
CA GLY A 27 23.40 7.77 -1.88
C GLY A 27 22.86 9.17 -1.63
N LEU A 28 22.50 9.44 -0.40
CA LEU A 28 21.98 10.72 0.10
C LEU A 28 22.98 11.32 1.08
N PHE A 29 22.73 12.55 1.52
CA PHE A 29 23.54 13.18 2.54
C PHE A 29 23.40 12.44 3.89
N GLY A 30 24.53 12.22 4.59
CA GLY A 30 24.57 11.52 5.89
C GLY A 30 24.76 10.00 5.76
N ASP A 31 25.38 9.54 4.68
CA ASP A 31 25.72 8.13 4.43
C ASP A 31 24.51 7.19 4.49
N VAL A 32 23.38 7.70 4.03
CA VAL A 32 22.13 6.95 3.91
C VAL A 32 21.70 6.85 2.44
N TYR A 33 20.72 6.02 2.15
CA TYR A 33 20.34 5.68 0.79
C TYR A 33 18.82 5.79 0.60
N GLY A 34 18.39 6.30 -0.56
CA GLY A 34 16.98 6.33 -0.95
C GLY A 34 16.71 5.39 -2.11
N GLN A 35 15.53 4.75 -2.09
CA GLN A 35 15.00 4.02 -3.23
C GLN A 35 14.18 4.94 -4.13
N TYR A 36 14.10 4.61 -5.43
CA TYR A 36 13.24 5.25 -6.42
C TYR A 36 13.36 6.78 -6.40
N THR A 37 14.61 7.22 -6.47
CA THR A 37 14.97 8.64 -6.36
C THR A 37 14.77 9.36 -7.68
N THR A 38 14.03 10.48 -7.68
CA THR A 38 13.79 11.33 -8.84
C THR A 38 14.15 12.79 -8.50
N GLN A 39 14.94 13.44 -9.37
CA GLN A 39 15.34 14.83 -9.14
C GLN A 39 14.22 15.80 -9.56
N VAL A 40 13.92 16.75 -8.70
CA VAL A 40 13.00 17.87 -8.98
C VAL A 40 13.79 19.11 -9.42
N THR A 41 14.65 19.62 -8.54
CA THR A 41 15.48 20.80 -8.82
C THR A 41 16.69 20.82 -7.89
N GLY A 42 17.85 21.25 -8.39
CA GLY A 42 19.08 21.30 -7.58
C GLY A 42 19.30 19.99 -6.83
N ASN A 43 19.39 20.08 -5.51
CA ASN A 43 19.53 18.93 -4.61
C ASN A 43 18.21 18.44 -4.00
N ILE A 44 17.08 18.96 -4.49
CA ILE A 44 15.75 18.54 -4.03
C ILE A 44 15.31 17.31 -4.84
N LEU A 45 15.14 16.20 -4.13
CA LEU A 45 14.82 14.90 -4.67
C LEU A 45 13.49 14.40 -4.09
N LEU A 46 12.75 13.63 -4.87
CA LEU A 46 11.70 12.73 -4.41
C LEU A 46 12.34 11.35 -4.20
N HIS A 47 12.16 10.72 -3.05
CA HIS A 47 12.72 9.39 -2.77
C HIS A 47 11.98 8.70 -1.61
N SER A 48 12.23 7.40 -1.42
CA SER A 48 11.74 6.68 -0.24
C SER A 48 12.29 7.29 1.06
N VAL A 49 11.71 6.94 2.21
CA VAL A 49 12.40 7.10 3.49
C VAL A 49 13.80 6.48 3.40
N PRO A 50 14.84 7.07 4.04
CA PRO A 50 16.19 6.57 3.91
C PRO A 50 16.44 5.18 4.53
N TYR A 51 17.49 4.54 4.03
CA TYR A 51 18.05 3.27 4.50
C TYR A 51 19.49 3.48 4.95
N THR A 52 19.91 2.77 6.00
CA THR A 52 21.29 2.86 6.50
C THR A 52 22.29 2.08 5.66
N ARG A 53 21.84 1.14 4.82
CA ARG A 53 22.68 0.34 3.92
C ARG A 53 22.10 0.31 2.50
N LYS A 54 22.98 0.50 1.50
CA LYS A 54 22.62 0.43 0.10
C LYS A 54 22.24 -1.00 -0.30
N TYR A 55 21.17 -1.15 -1.06
CA TYR A 55 20.62 -2.42 -1.54
C TYR A 55 20.08 -3.35 -0.45
N ASP A 56 20.02 -2.90 0.79
CA ASP A 56 19.46 -3.64 1.91
C ASP A 56 18.11 -3.04 2.34
N LYS A 57 17.04 -3.64 1.90
CA LYS A 57 15.66 -3.22 2.18
C LYS A 57 15.24 -3.44 3.63
N SER A 58 16.02 -4.22 4.40
CA SER A 58 15.79 -4.45 5.84
C SER A 58 16.43 -3.41 6.74
N SER A 59 17.09 -2.40 6.15
CA SER A 59 17.84 -1.36 6.86
C SER A 59 17.15 0.00 6.88
N LEU A 60 15.81 0.03 6.82
CA LEU A 60 15.02 1.24 6.84
C LEU A 60 15.26 2.05 8.12
N GLU A 61 15.42 3.35 7.99
CA GLU A 61 15.34 4.29 9.12
C GLU A 61 13.89 4.43 9.58
N TYR A 62 13.36 3.44 10.31
CA TYR A 62 11.96 3.38 10.73
C TYR A 62 11.53 4.60 11.56
N TRP A 63 12.44 5.21 12.31
CA TRP A 63 12.16 6.44 13.06
C TRP A 63 11.94 7.65 12.13
N GLU A 64 12.54 7.66 10.94
CA GLU A 64 12.27 8.64 9.89
C GLU A 64 10.99 8.33 9.13
N TYR A 65 10.65 7.03 9.00
CA TYR A 65 9.38 6.60 8.43
C TYR A 65 8.20 7.11 9.26
N ASP A 66 8.30 7.06 10.57
CA ASP A 66 7.26 7.56 11.48
C ASP A 66 7.05 9.08 11.39
N LYS A 67 7.98 9.80 10.79
CA LYS A 67 7.85 11.25 10.56
C LYS A 67 7.13 11.59 9.24
N LEU A 68 6.74 10.60 8.42
CA LEU A 68 5.99 10.87 7.20
C LEU A 68 4.71 11.68 7.51
N GLY A 69 4.48 12.72 6.70
CA GLY A 69 3.41 13.70 6.93
C GLY A 69 3.83 14.93 7.73
N THR A 70 5.08 15.01 8.19
CA THR A 70 5.64 16.17 8.89
C THR A 70 6.90 16.69 8.21
N ALA A 71 7.34 17.91 8.52
CA ALA A 71 8.62 18.43 8.07
C ALA A 71 9.76 17.71 8.83
N ALA A 72 10.56 16.91 8.12
CA ALA A 72 11.56 16.04 8.73
C ALA A 72 12.84 15.85 7.89
N SER A 73 12.94 16.47 6.71
CA SER A 73 14.11 16.37 5.84
C SER A 73 14.93 17.67 5.84
N MET A 74 16.10 17.63 5.21
CA MET A 74 16.85 18.83 4.93
C MET A 74 16.27 19.64 3.74
N GLY A 75 15.52 18.97 2.85
CA GLY A 75 14.93 19.61 1.67
C GLY A 75 14.28 18.63 0.71
N CYS A 76 14.73 17.39 0.68
CA CYS A 76 14.13 16.35 -0.16
C CYS A 76 12.70 16.01 0.27
N ILE A 77 11.92 15.49 -0.65
CA ILE A 77 10.57 15.02 -0.40
C ILE A 77 10.65 13.51 -0.16
N ARG A 78 10.47 13.09 1.10
CA ARG A 78 10.46 11.69 1.51
C ARG A 78 9.07 11.11 1.37
N LEU A 79 8.99 9.90 0.86
CA LEU A 79 7.77 9.14 0.59
C LEU A 79 7.92 7.71 1.14
N ASN A 80 6.84 6.96 1.26
CA ASN A 80 6.96 5.51 1.37
C ASN A 80 7.39 4.91 0.02
N VAL A 81 7.86 3.67 0.03
CA VAL A 81 8.40 2.99 -1.16
C VAL A 81 7.38 2.91 -2.28
N ALA A 82 6.12 2.54 -2.01
CA ALA A 82 5.11 2.43 -3.05
C ALA A 82 4.89 3.75 -3.79
N ASN A 83 4.84 4.87 -3.06
CA ASN A 83 4.63 6.19 -3.65
C ASN A 83 5.87 6.69 -4.41
N ALA A 84 7.07 6.52 -3.86
CA ALA A 84 8.32 6.87 -4.54
C ALA A 84 8.46 6.05 -5.84
N ARG A 85 8.21 4.74 -5.78
CA ARG A 85 8.22 3.83 -6.92
C ARG A 85 7.20 4.21 -7.98
N TRP A 86 5.98 4.56 -7.57
CA TRP A 86 4.95 4.98 -8.50
C TRP A 86 5.37 6.23 -9.28
N ILE A 87 5.88 7.25 -8.58
CA ILE A 87 6.38 8.48 -9.23
C ILE A 87 7.53 8.14 -10.19
N PHE A 88 8.48 7.33 -9.75
CA PHE A 88 9.67 6.97 -10.52
C PHE A 88 9.33 6.32 -11.87
N TYR A 89 8.33 5.43 -11.90
CA TYR A 89 7.97 4.71 -13.12
C TYR A 89 6.85 5.36 -13.95
N ASN A 90 6.01 6.20 -13.35
CA ASN A 90 4.82 6.73 -14.03
C ASN A 90 4.87 8.24 -14.30
N CYS A 91 5.80 8.98 -13.71
CA CYS A 91 5.95 10.41 -13.98
C CYS A 91 7.17 10.63 -14.88
N GLU A 92 6.92 10.99 -16.13
CA GLU A 92 7.95 11.22 -17.13
C GLU A 92 8.73 12.53 -16.83
N ALA A 93 9.87 12.65 -17.50
CA ALA A 93 10.61 13.92 -17.54
C ALA A 93 9.72 15.05 -18.04
N GLY A 94 9.83 16.20 -17.40
CA GLY A 94 8.97 17.35 -17.70
C GLY A 94 7.64 17.33 -16.93
N THR A 95 7.31 16.27 -16.16
CA THR A 95 6.16 16.30 -15.26
C THR A 95 6.30 17.48 -14.29
N PRO A 96 5.29 18.38 -14.19
CA PRO A 96 5.36 19.51 -13.30
C PRO A 96 5.20 19.09 -11.83
N VAL A 97 6.01 19.69 -10.96
CA VAL A 97 5.94 19.58 -9.51
C VAL A 97 5.74 20.99 -8.95
N THR A 98 4.54 21.27 -8.48
CA THR A 98 4.21 22.59 -7.93
C THR A 98 4.29 22.54 -6.41
N PHE A 99 5.09 23.44 -5.85
CA PHE A 99 5.17 23.67 -4.41
C PHE A 99 4.29 24.86 -4.05
N TYR A 100 3.55 24.72 -2.98
CA TYR A 100 2.74 25.81 -2.40
C TYR A 100 2.55 25.55 -0.91
N MET A 101 2.25 26.63 -0.17
CA MET A 101 1.89 26.54 1.24
C MET A 101 0.42 26.90 1.37
N ASP A 102 -0.34 25.97 1.95
CA ASP A 102 -1.75 26.15 2.22
C ASP A 102 -2.12 25.46 3.53
N SER A 103 -2.93 26.10 4.35
CA SER A 103 -3.52 25.50 5.54
C SER A 103 -4.69 24.58 5.23
N ASN A 104 -5.31 24.74 4.05
CA ASN A 104 -6.40 23.89 3.58
C ASN A 104 -5.81 22.72 2.77
N PRO A 105 -5.94 21.48 3.25
CA PRO A 105 -5.41 20.32 2.54
C PRO A 105 -6.19 19.96 1.27
N GLY A 106 -7.23 20.72 0.93
CA GLY A 106 -8.10 20.46 -0.22
C GLY A 106 -9.06 19.29 0.00
N PRO A 107 -9.78 18.88 -1.07
CA PRO A 107 -10.87 17.89 -0.95
C PRO A 107 -10.40 16.49 -0.55
N LEU A 108 -9.14 16.15 -0.78
CA LEU A 108 -8.56 14.85 -0.40
C LEU A 108 -8.08 14.80 1.05
N GLY A 109 -8.08 15.92 1.75
CA GLY A 109 -7.58 16.02 3.11
C GLY A 109 -6.07 15.77 3.21
N LYS A 110 -5.54 15.75 4.43
CA LYS A 110 -4.16 15.38 4.73
C LYS A 110 -4.10 13.88 5.02
N PRO A 111 -3.45 13.07 4.17
CA PRO A 111 -3.40 11.62 4.38
C PRO A 111 -2.56 11.31 5.63
N ALA A 112 -3.05 10.35 6.42
CA ALA A 112 -2.30 9.80 7.54
C ALA A 112 -1.18 8.87 7.05
N SER A 113 -0.11 8.78 7.84
CA SER A 113 0.96 7.78 7.65
C SER A 113 0.92 6.76 8.78
N GLN A 114 1.10 5.49 8.42
CA GLN A 114 1.28 4.41 9.37
C GLN A 114 2.52 4.67 10.25
N LYS A 115 2.45 4.31 11.53
CA LYS A 115 3.59 4.31 12.45
C LYS A 115 4.07 2.87 12.64
N ILE A 116 5.39 2.67 12.54
CA ILE A 116 5.98 1.32 12.52
C ILE A 116 7.01 1.05 13.62
N SER A 117 7.45 2.06 14.35
CA SER A 117 8.51 1.93 15.37
C SER A 117 8.22 0.90 16.44
N SER A 118 6.94 0.69 16.80
CA SER A 118 6.51 -0.32 17.78
C SER A 118 6.57 -1.75 17.24
N GLN A 119 6.66 -1.95 15.93
CA GLN A 119 6.63 -3.25 15.26
C GLN A 119 8.05 -3.80 15.10
N THR A 120 8.67 -4.24 16.21
CA THR A 120 10.11 -4.55 16.30
C THR A 120 10.59 -5.59 15.29
N GLU A 121 9.76 -6.55 14.90
CA GLU A 121 10.10 -7.59 13.92
C GLU A 121 10.03 -7.10 12.47
N TYR A 122 9.22 -6.07 12.20
CA TYR A 122 8.87 -5.62 10.85
C TYR A 122 9.49 -4.27 10.50
N ARG A 123 9.72 -3.41 11.49
CA ARG A 123 10.06 -1.99 11.32
C ARG A 123 11.32 -1.71 10.47
N GLY A 124 12.18 -2.70 10.29
CA GLY A 124 13.35 -2.57 9.41
C GLY A 124 12.99 -2.47 7.92
N TRP A 125 11.76 -2.76 7.54
CA TRP A 125 11.26 -2.69 6.17
C TRP A 125 10.18 -1.62 6.02
N ASP A 126 10.12 -1.01 4.84
CA ASP A 126 8.97 -0.19 4.47
C ASP A 126 7.75 -1.10 4.26
N PRO A 127 6.63 -0.87 4.97
CA PRO A 127 5.42 -1.70 4.83
C PRO A 127 4.87 -1.79 3.40
N THR A 128 5.22 -0.81 2.57
CA THR A 128 4.71 -0.67 1.20
C THR A 128 5.70 -1.14 0.12
N ASP A 129 6.89 -1.65 0.52
CA ASP A 129 7.83 -2.21 -0.46
C ASP A 129 7.27 -3.52 -1.04
N PRO A 130 7.10 -3.62 -2.38
CA PRO A 130 6.49 -4.77 -3.03
C PRO A 130 7.39 -6.02 -3.07
N ASP A 131 8.57 -5.99 -2.45
CA ASP A 131 9.46 -7.14 -2.42
C ASP A 131 8.76 -8.36 -1.80
N PRO A 132 8.79 -9.54 -2.45
CA PRO A 132 8.20 -10.75 -1.90
C PRO A 132 8.78 -11.16 -0.52
N LYS A 133 10.01 -10.76 -0.22
CA LYS A 133 10.68 -11.01 1.06
C LYS A 133 10.28 -10.05 2.16
N ASN A 134 9.47 -9.04 1.85
CA ASN A 134 9.01 -8.06 2.83
C ASN A 134 8.18 -8.76 3.93
N PRO A 135 8.61 -8.74 5.20
CA PRO A 135 7.90 -9.42 6.27
C PRO A 135 6.49 -8.83 6.53
N TRP A 136 6.25 -7.57 6.16
CA TRP A 136 4.93 -6.96 6.22
C TRP A 136 3.88 -7.66 5.35
N ASN A 137 4.29 -8.43 4.34
CA ASN A 137 3.37 -9.23 3.52
C ASN A 137 2.62 -10.28 4.36
N ASN A 138 3.15 -10.65 5.53
CA ASN A 138 2.56 -11.60 6.47
C ASN A 138 2.03 -10.94 7.75
N TYR A 139 2.15 -9.62 7.86
CA TYR A 139 1.63 -8.87 9.00
C TYR A 139 0.11 -9.01 9.08
N ASN A 140 -0.41 -9.36 10.28
CA ASN A 140 -1.83 -9.64 10.53
C ASN A 140 -2.45 -10.81 9.74
N LYS A 141 -1.65 -11.64 9.06
CA LYS A 141 -2.16 -12.91 8.55
C LYS A 141 -2.29 -13.90 9.73
N PRO A 142 -3.37 -14.69 9.81
CA PRO A 142 -3.45 -15.76 10.77
C PRO A 142 -2.22 -16.68 10.63
N THR A 143 -1.55 -16.95 11.73
CA THR A 143 -0.47 -17.96 11.74
C THR A 143 -1.11 -19.30 11.41
N PRO A 144 -0.64 -20.02 10.40
CA PRO A 144 -1.15 -21.36 10.16
C PRO A 144 -0.92 -22.22 11.43
N PRO A 145 -1.84 -23.10 11.78
CA PRO A 145 -1.70 -23.99 12.94
C PRO A 145 -0.34 -24.70 12.88
N LYS A 146 0.33 -24.78 14.02
CA LYS A 146 1.58 -25.55 14.12
C LYS A 146 1.28 -27.00 13.74
N GLU A 147 2.28 -27.70 13.21
CA GLU A 147 2.13 -29.08 12.71
C GLU A 147 1.59 -30.01 13.81
N ASP A 148 1.93 -29.75 15.07
CA ASP A 148 1.41 -30.44 16.26
C ASP A 148 -0.09 -30.20 16.48
N GLU A 149 -0.60 -29.01 16.14
CA GLU A 149 -2.02 -28.65 16.23
C GLU A 149 -2.85 -29.24 15.08
N LYS A 150 -2.25 -29.44 13.90
CA LYS A 150 -2.90 -30.13 12.78
C LYS A 150 -3.19 -31.59 13.12
N ASN A 151 -2.24 -32.28 13.75
CA ASN A 151 -2.40 -33.67 14.16
C ASN A 151 -3.51 -33.82 15.24
N ILE A 152 -3.74 -32.82 16.06
CA ILE A 152 -4.83 -32.84 17.05
C ILE A 152 -6.18 -32.66 16.36
N ILE A 153 -6.26 -31.81 15.34
CA ILE A 153 -7.50 -31.55 14.60
C ILE A 153 -7.87 -32.77 13.71
N GLU A 154 -6.90 -33.37 13.02
CA GLU A 154 -7.14 -34.57 12.22
C GLU A 154 -7.53 -35.76 13.06
N ASN A 155 -6.98 -35.91 14.27
CA ASN A 155 -7.33 -36.99 15.19
C ASN A 155 -8.62 -36.73 16.00
N ALA A 156 -9.17 -35.51 15.95
CA ALA A 156 -10.43 -35.12 16.64
C ALA A 156 -11.67 -35.30 15.74
N ILE A 157 -11.50 -35.60 14.46
CA ILE A 157 -12.62 -35.95 13.57
C ILE A 157 -12.94 -37.42 13.79
N PRO A 158 -14.09 -37.78 14.37
CA PRO A 158 -14.47 -39.18 14.50
C PRO A 158 -14.62 -39.78 13.11
N ASP A 159 -14.01 -40.97 12.91
CA ASP A 159 -14.13 -41.74 11.69
C ASP A 159 -15.60 -42.12 11.48
N ASN A 160 -16.28 -41.46 10.55
CA ASN A 160 -17.69 -41.69 10.23
C ASN A 160 -17.93 -43.00 9.43
N ASN A 161 -17.06 -43.98 9.54
CA ASN A 161 -17.18 -45.26 8.84
C ASN A 161 -17.89 -46.38 9.64
N GLU A 162 -18.49 -46.07 10.79
CA GLU A 162 -19.33 -47.07 11.50
C GLU A 162 -20.78 -46.61 11.63
N ILE A 163 -21.46 -46.39 10.50
CA ILE A 163 -22.92 -46.43 10.43
C ILE A 163 -23.30 -47.09 9.11
N GLU A 164 -23.07 -48.39 9.02
CA GLU A 164 -23.86 -49.26 8.14
C GLU A 164 -24.61 -50.28 9.02
N ASN A 165 -25.92 -50.36 8.73
CA ASN A 165 -26.88 -51.34 9.23
C ASN A 165 -27.68 -50.98 10.48
N ASP A 166 -28.69 -50.09 10.29
CA ASP A 166 -30.04 -50.44 10.72
C ASP A 166 -31.08 -49.52 10.03
N VAL A 167 -31.53 -49.89 8.85
CA VAL A 167 -32.69 -49.26 8.23
C VAL A 167 -33.71 -50.34 7.88
N ASN A 168 -34.59 -50.65 8.83
CA ASN A 168 -35.89 -51.20 8.51
C ASN A 168 -36.98 -50.40 9.18
N GLY A 169 -37.71 -49.67 8.35
CA GLY A 169 -39.10 -49.28 8.57
C GLY A 169 -39.32 -48.01 9.34
N VAL A 170 -39.61 -46.90 8.64
CA VAL A 170 -40.80 -46.07 8.87
C VAL A 170 -41.10 -45.26 7.60
N GLU A 171 -42.35 -45.38 7.17
CA GLU A 171 -42.94 -44.76 5.98
C GLU A 171 -43.11 -43.22 6.12
N ASP A 172 -43.05 -42.60 4.95
CA ASP A 172 -43.73 -41.39 4.51
C ASP A 172 -44.06 -40.25 5.50
N ASN A 173 -43.36 -39.12 5.34
CA ASN A 173 -44.03 -37.83 5.38
C ASN A 173 -43.26 -36.78 4.51
N ILE A 174 -43.83 -36.51 3.37
CA ILE A 174 -43.46 -35.43 2.47
C ILE A 174 -43.84 -34.10 3.15
N ILE A 175 -42.89 -33.23 3.41
CA ILE A 175 -43.13 -31.81 3.64
C ILE A 175 -42.35 -31.04 2.56
N GLU A 176 -43.13 -30.62 1.55
CA GLU A 176 -42.71 -29.58 0.62
C GLU A 176 -42.50 -28.27 1.43
N ASN A 177 -41.35 -27.68 1.37
CA ASN A 177 -41.18 -26.30 1.71
C ASN A 177 -40.32 -25.61 0.66
N ASP A 178 -41.01 -24.79 -0.09
CA ASP A 178 -40.65 -23.57 -0.80
C ASP A 178 -39.15 -23.21 -0.88
N ILE A 179 -38.61 -23.37 -2.08
CA ILE A 179 -37.43 -22.64 -2.51
C ILE A 179 -37.92 -21.38 -3.23
N GLY A 180 -37.95 -20.26 -2.48
CA GLY A 180 -38.18 -18.95 -3.01
C GLY A 180 -36.99 -18.49 -3.86
N GLU A 181 -37.31 -18.13 -5.08
CA GLU A 181 -36.46 -17.53 -6.08
C GLU A 181 -35.84 -16.22 -5.55
N LEU A 182 -34.52 -16.11 -5.60
CA LEU A 182 -33.82 -14.84 -5.56
C LEU A 182 -33.44 -14.46 -6.98
N GLU A 183 -34.30 -13.64 -7.58
CA GLU A 183 -34.08 -13.00 -8.87
C GLU A 183 -32.91 -12.02 -8.81
N ASN A 184 -32.08 -12.12 -9.82
CA ASN A 184 -30.99 -11.21 -10.14
C ASN A 184 -31.53 -9.84 -10.54
N ASN A 185 -31.27 -8.82 -9.75
CA ASN A 185 -31.41 -7.43 -10.18
C ASN A 185 -30.09 -6.95 -10.82
N VAL A 186 -30.04 -7.06 -12.12
CA VAL A 186 -29.09 -6.34 -12.97
C VAL A 186 -29.66 -4.93 -13.16
N VAL A 187 -28.99 -3.94 -12.61
CA VAL A 187 -29.27 -2.54 -12.90
C VAL A 187 -28.48 -2.13 -14.14
N GLU A 188 -29.14 -2.10 -15.28
CA GLU A 188 -28.68 -1.39 -16.47
C GLU A 188 -28.76 0.12 -16.19
N ASN A 189 -27.66 0.82 -16.22
CA ASN A 189 -27.65 2.28 -16.27
C ASN A 189 -27.52 2.73 -17.72
N ASP A 190 -28.59 3.37 -18.17
CA ASP A 190 -28.77 4.01 -19.44
C ASP A 190 -27.65 5.00 -19.77
N ILE A 191 -27.08 4.79 -20.96
CA ILE A 191 -26.33 5.79 -21.71
C ILE A 191 -27.32 6.48 -22.61
N ASN A 192 -27.66 7.72 -22.32
CA ASN A 192 -28.30 8.59 -23.32
C ASN A 192 -27.82 10.03 -23.18
N GLU A 193 -27.17 10.46 -24.25
CA GLU A 193 -27.25 11.71 -24.96
C GLU A 193 -27.09 13.04 -24.20
N VAL A 194 -25.98 13.70 -24.47
CA VAL A 194 -26.06 15.13 -24.79
C VAL A 194 -25.17 15.41 -26.01
N GLU A 195 -25.81 15.42 -27.17
CA GLU A 195 -25.34 16.14 -28.35
C GLU A 195 -25.61 17.63 -28.19
N ASN A 196 -24.68 18.42 -28.73
CA ASN A 196 -24.81 19.77 -29.28
C ASN A 196 -25.15 20.95 -28.36
N ASN A 197 -24.13 21.80 -28.17
CA ASN A 197 -24.32 23.20 -28.59
C ASN A 197 -22.97 23.87 -28.93
N THR A 198 -22.77 23.96 -30.22
CA THR A 198 -21.85 24.91 -30.91
C THR A 198 -22.53 26.28 -30.97
N ILE A 199 -21.74 27.35 -31.06
CA ILE A 199 -22.03 28.75 -31.48
C ILE A 199 -22.22 29.76 -30.31
N GLN A 200 -21.25 30.53 -29.98
CA GLN A 200 -20.82 31.88 -30.43
C GLN A 200 -19.55 32.29 -29.68
#